data_82eaf44b8c6d837ef1e18b56c24ee44a
#
_entry.id   82eaf44b8c6d837ef1e18b56c24ee44a
#
_cell.length_a   1.000
_cell.length_b   1.000
_cell.length_c   1.000
_cell.angle_alpha   90.00
_cell.angle_beta   90.00
_cell.angle_gamma   90.00
#
_symmetry.space_group_name_H-M   'P 1'
#
loop_
_entity.id
_entity.type
_entity.pdbx_description
1 polymer ?
#
loop_
_entity_poly.entity_id
_entity_poly.type
_entity_poly.pdbx_seq_one_letter_code
_entity_poly.pdbx_strand_id
1 'polypeptide(L)'
;MFRLDIYGKIEKSCFTQKGRDTMGTERILTERLILRKMVVADHIQMFRHWANDPAVTTYLTWEPYENAEDVAAYLALNEQAYQSEEHFYWGIEEKETRHLIGAISVVRCHPEIKTMEIGYVLGTDWWHQGYTAEALTAVVDYLFAATSVQRIEAFHDAENKNSGNVLKKCGFTYEGLLKQRGKNNRGIVDECLYSRLRD
;
A
#
# COMPACT_ATOMS: atom_id res chain seq x y z
N MET A 1 22.39 -8.70 -5.30
CA MET A 1 21.55 -9.92 -5.34
C MET A 1 20.19 -9.54 -4.78
N PHE A 2 19.32 -9.04 -5.66
CA PHE A 2 18.03 -8.44 -5.29
C PHE A 2 17.07 -9.53 -4.83
N ARG A 3 16.67 -9.51 -3.56
CA ARG A 3 15.56 -10.32 -3.05
C ARG A 3 14.25 -9.57 -3.35
N LEU A 4 13.70 -9.85 -4.53
CA LEU A 4 12.33 -9.52 -4.92
C LEU A 4 11.34 -10.49 -4.26
N ASP A 5 11.22 -10.45 -2.94
CA ASP A 5 10.23 -11.23 -2.19
C ASP A 5 9.13 -10.34 -1.59
N ILE A 6 8.80 -9.22 -2.24
CA ILE A 6 7.69 -8.36 -1.80
C ILE A 6 6.34 -8.89 -2.30
N TYR A 7 6.34 -9.74 -3.32
CA TYR A 7 5.13 -10.36 -3.86
C TYR A 7 5.24 -11.88 -3.72
N GLY A 8 4.78 -12.39 -2.57
CA GLY A 8 4.46 -13.81 -2.46
C GLY A 8 3.59 -14.18 -3.66
N LYS A 9 3.86 -15.33 -4.31
CA LYS A 9 3.02 -15.85 -5.40
C LYS A 9 1.57 -15.78 -4.95
N ILE A 10 0.79 -14.90 -5.60
CA ILE A 10 -0.65 -14.86 -5.43
C ILE A 10 -1.16 -16.13 -6.10
N GLU A 11 -1.42 -17.17 -5.29
CA GLU A 11 -2.05 -18.39 -5.78
C GLU A 11 -3.52 -18.07 -6.06
N LYS A 12 -3.90 -18.31 -7.31
CA LYS A 12 -5.24 -18.39 -7.93
C LYS A 12 -6.39 -17.70 -7.21
N SER A 13 -6.95 -16.69 -7.90
CA SER A 13 -8.29 -16.12 -7.72
C SER A 13 -8.63 -15.60 -6.33
N CYS A 14 -8.04 -14.43 -6.03
CA CYS A 14 -8.30 -13.68 -4.80
C CYS A 14 -9.62 -12.95 -4.84
N PHE A 15 -10.77 -13.37 -5.03
CA PHE A 15 -12.02 -12.58 -4.84
C PHE A 15 -12.75 -12.10 -6.09
N THR A 16 -13.15 -13.03 -6.97
CA THR A 16 -14.10 -12.69 -8.04
C THR A 16 -15.51 -12.47 -7.49
N GLN A 17 -16.10 -11.28 -7.68
CA GLN A 17 -17.55 -11.15 -7.72
C GLN A 17 -18.02 -11.49 -9.15
N LYS A 18 -18.89 -12.52 -9.30
CA LYS A 18 -19.54 -12.80 -10.58
C LYS A 18 -20.26 -11.54 -11.09
N GLY A 19 -19.84 -11.03 -12.25
CA GLY A 19 -20.58 -10.00 -13.01
C GLY A 19 -19.98 -8.61 -13.04
N ARG A 20 -18.70 -8.38 -12.67
CA ARG A 20 -17.99 -7.14 -12.95
C ARG A 20 -16.82 -7.42 -13.90
N ASP A 21 -16.74 -6.66 -14.99
CA ASP A 21 -15.79 -6.85 -16.09
C ASP A 21 -14.36 -6.38 -15.79
N THR A 22 -14.10 -5.75 -14.63
CA THR A 22 -12.77 -5.23 -14.26
C THR A 22 -12.51 -5.42 -12.78
N MET A 23 -11.40 -6.08 -12.45
CA MET A 23 -10.78 -6.15 -11.13
C MET A 23 -9.34 -5.61 -11.23
N GLY A 24 -8.67 -5.44 -10.10
CA GLY A 24 -7.33 -4.88 -10.05
C GLY A 24 -7.33 -3.37 -9.77
N THR A 25 -6.24 -2.72 -10.16
CA THR A 25 -6.02 -1.30 -9.88
C THR A 25 -6.80 -0.42 -10.85
N GLU A 26 -7.97 0.07 -10.43
CA GLU A 26 -8.73 1.08 -11.15
C GLU A 26 -8.39 2.49 -10.64
N ARG A 27 -8.62 3.50 -11.49
CA ARG A 27 -8.42 4.90 -11.08
C ARG A 27 -9.48 5.36 -10.11
N ILE A 28 -9.07 5.88 -8.95
CA ILE A 28 -9.96 6.42 -7.92
C ILE A 28 -9.70 7.93 -7.79
N LEU A 29 -10.78 8.71 -7.73
CA LEU A 29 -10.72 10.16 -7.49
C LEU A 29 -11.28 10.46 -6.11
N THR A 30 -10.52 11.20 -5.30
CA THR A 30 -10.96 11.73 -4.01
C THR A 30 -11.09 13.26 -4.08
N GLU A 31 -11.20 13.95 -2.97
CA GLU A 31 -11.22 15.42 -2.94
C GLU A 31 -9.91 16.01 -3.48
N ARG A 32 -8.76 15.58 -2.94
CA ARG A 32 -7.44 16.13 -3.25
C ARG A 32 -6.55 15.21 -4.08
N LEU A 33 -6.91 13.91 -4.26
CA LEU A 33 -6.02 12.90 -4.80
C LEU A 33 -6.57 12.25 -6.08
N ILE A 34 -5.62 11.75 -6.87
CA ILE A 34 -5.81 10.79 -7.94
C ILE A 34 -5.03 9.54 -7.56
N LEU A 35 -5.74 8.45 -7.28
CA LEU A 35 -5.11 7.15 -7.08
C LEU A 35 -5.10 6.43 -8.42
N ARG A 36 -3.93 6.09 -8.94
CA ARG A 36 -3.75 5.56 -10.28
C ARG A 36 -2.67 4.50 -10.37
N LYS A 37 -2.68 3.71 -11.42
CA LYS A 37 -1.55 2.85 -11.75
C LYS A 37 -0.27 3.70 -11.85
N MET A 38 0.81 3.18 -11.31
CA MET A 38 2.14 3.75 -11.48
C MET A 38 2.75 3.25 -12.79
N VAL A 39 3.52 4.10 -13.43
CA VAL A 39 4.22 3.81 -14.69
C VAL A 39 5.72 4.03 -14.52
N VAL A 40 6.54 3.46 -15.41
CA VAL A 40 8.01 3.62 -15.34
C VAL A 40 8.40 5.11 -15.31
N ALA A 41 7.68 5.98 -16.02
CA ALA A 41 7.94 7.42 -16.04
C ALA A 41 7.84 8.10 -14.65
N ASP A 42 7.19 7.46 -13.68
CA ASP A 42 7.06 7.97 -12.31
C ASP A 42 8.35 7.81 -11.47
N HIS A 43 9.37 7.08 -11.96
CA HIS A 43 10.54 6.67 -11.18
C HIS A 43 11.30 7.83 -10.53
N ILE A 44 11.45 8.97 -11.21
CA ILE A 44 12.14 10.14 -10.64
C ILE A 44 11.36 10.74 -9.48
N GLN A 45 10.04 10.86 -9.61
CA GLN A 45 9.21 11.38 -8.51
C GLN A 45 9.19 10.39 -7.33
N MET A 46 9.01 9.10 -7.59
CA MET A 46 9.09 8.06 -6.58
C MET A 46 10.42 8.11 -5.83
N PHE A 47 11.55 8.14 -6.56
CA PHE A 47 12.88 8.20 -5.98
C PHE A 47 13.04 9.43 -5.07
N ARG A 48 12.71 10.62 -5.58
CA ARG A 48 12.92 11.89 -4.87
C ARG A 48 11.99 12.10 -3.68
N HIS A 49 10.75 11.66 -3.78
CA HIS A 49 9.73 12.01 -2.81
C HIS A 49 9.68 11.04 -1.63
N TRP A 50 10.11 9.76 -1.80
CA TRP A 50 10.09 8.80 -0.69
C TRP A 50 11.06 7.63 -0.81
N ALA A 51 11.42 7.18 -2.04
CA ALA A 51 12.08 5.89 -2.16
C ALA A 51 13.56 5.94 -1.73
N ASN A 52 14.21 7.10 -1.75
CA ASN A 52 15.57 7.27 -1.26
C ASN A 52 15.64 7.94 0.13
N ASP A 53 14.49 8.19 0.77
CA ASP A 53 14.44 8.86 2.07
C ASP A 53 14.55 7.87 3.24
N PRO A 54 15.64 7.86 4.05
CA PRO A 54 15.77 7.00 5.22
C PRO A 54 14.69 7.24 6.27
N ALA A 55 14.15 8.46 6.39
CA ALA A 55 13.08 8.75 7.34
C ALA A 55 11.78 8.01 6.97
N VAL A 56 11.48 7.91 5.67
CA VAL A 56 10.34 7.16 5.15
C VAL A 56 10.56 5.66 5.33
N THR A 57 11.77 5.16 5.00
CA THR A 57 12.02 3.71 4.97
C THR A 57 12.32 3.09 6.33
N THR A 58 12.52 3.90 7.39
CA THR A 58 12.83 3.44 8.75
C THR A 58 11.95 2.28 9.21
N TYR A 59 10.65 2.32 8.94
CA TYR A 59 9.69 1.30 9.35
C TYR A 59 9.27 0.36 8.22
N LEU A 60 9.95 0.43 7.06
CA LEU A 60 9.65 -0.39 5.89
C LEU A 60 10.57 -1.61 5.82
N THR A 61 10.18 -2.59 5.02
CA THR A 61 10.89 -3.86 4.83
C THR A 61 11.99 -3.79 3.77
N TRP A 62 12.13 -2.65 3.10
CA TRP A 62 13.12 -2.40 2.06
C TRP A 62 13.96 -1.16 2.39
N GLU A 63 15.24 -1.22 2.03
CA GLU A 63 16.21 -0.15 2.23
C GLU A 63 15.97 1.02 1.26
N PRO A 64 16.41 2.27 1.61
CA PRO A 64 16.38 3.37 0.66
C PRO A 64 17.06 2.99 -0.65
N TYR A 65 16.45 3.34 -1.77
CA TYR A 65 17.09 3.17 -3.08
C TYR A 65 18.28 4.14 -3.23
N GLU A 66 19.38 3.64 -3.78
CA GLU A 66 20.60 4.43 -4.00
C GLU A 66 20.54 5.24 -5.30
N ASN A 67 19.76 4.79 -6.28
CA ASN A 67 19.64 5.44 -7.59
C ASN A 67 18.20 5.29 -8.14
N ALA A 68 17.85 6.15 -9.10
CA ALA A 68 16.52 6.19 -9.70
C ALA A 68 16.30 5.06 -10.72
N GLU A 69 17.37 4.49 -11.27
CA GLU A 69 17.32 3.41 -12.25
C GLU A 69 16.77 2.13 -11.62
N ASP A 70 17.11 1.84 -10.37
CA ASP A 70 16.55 0.70 -9.63
C ASP A 70 15.05 0.89 -9.36
N VAL A 71 14.61 2.12 -9.11
CA VAL A 71 13.18 2.46 -9.01
C VAL A 71 12.48 2.26 -10.36
N ALA A 72 13.11 2.65 -11.47
CA ALA A 72 12.56 2.41 -12.80
C ALA A 72 12.40 0.90 -13.09
N ALA A 73 13.39 0.09 -12.74
CA ALA A 73 13.32 -1.37 -12.87
C ALA A 73 12.18 -1.96 -12.01
N TYR A 74 12.01 -1.49 -10.78
CA TYR A 74 10.89 -1.88 -9.91
C TYR A 74 9.54 -1.51 -10.53
N LEU A 75 9.39 -0.30 -11.07
CA LEU A 75 8.14 0.14 -11.70
C LEU A 75 7.83 -0.64 -12.97
N ALA A 76 8.84 -1.04 -13.75
CA ALA A 76 8.64 -1.88 -14.93
C ALA A 76 8.03 -3.24 -14.57
N LEU A 77 8.42 -3.83 -13.45
CA LEU A 77 7.79 -5.07 -12.94
C LEU A 77 6.35 -4.83 -12.50
N ASN A 78 6.07 -3.68 -11.86
CA ASN A 78 4.70 -3.31 -11.50
C ASN A 78 3.80 -3.10 -12.72
N GLU A 79 4.30 -2.46 -13.79
CA GLU A 79 3.54 -2.29 -15.04
C GLU A 79 3.15 -3.65 -15.64
N GLN A 80 4.05 -4.64 -15.58
CA GLN A 80 3.73 -6.00 -16.00
C GLN A 80 2.70 -6.67 -15.07
N ALA A 81 2.81 -6.45 -13.75
CA ALA A 81 1.89 -7.00 -12.77
C ALA A 81 0.45 -6.50 -12.95
N TYR A 82 0.25 -5.28 -13.49
CA TYR A 82 -1.09 -4.75 -13.79
C TYR A 82 -1.83 -5.50 -14.92
N GLN A 83 -1.21 -6.48 -15.59
CA GLN A 83 -1.91 -7.44 -16.45
C GLN A 83 -2.76 -8.42 -15.64
N SER A 84 -2.48 -8.56 -14.36
CA SER A 84 -3.30 -9.33 -13.43
C SER A 84 -4.43 -8.49 -12.85
N GLU A 85 -5.65 -9.01 -12.90
CA GLU A 85 -6.84 -8.43 -12.25
C GLU A 85 -6.76 -8.48 -10.72
N GLU A 86 -5.77 -9.16 -10.17
CA GLU A 86 -5.55 -9.35 -8.73
C GLU A 86 -4.42 -8.45 -8.20
N HIS A 87 -3.83 -7.61 -9.05
CA HIS A 87 -2.79 -6.67 -8.64
C HIS A 87 -3.38 -5.33 -8.26
N PHE A 88 -3.33 -5.02 -6.97
CA PHE A 88 -3.86 -3.80 -6.37
C PHE A 88 -2.72 -2.92 -5.85
N TYR A 89 -2.27 -1.98 -6.68
CA TYR A 89 -1.19 -1.07 -6.35
C TYR A 89 -1.43 0.31 -6.97
N TRP A 90 -1.64 1.32 -6.15
CA TRP A 90 -1.89 2.69 -6.57
C TRP A 90 -0.76 3.63 -6.18
N GLY A 91 -0.33 4.46 -7.12
CA GLY A 91 0.37 5.69 -6.81
C GLY A 91 -0.63 6.74 -6.32
N ILE A 92 -0.23 7.49 -5.32
CA ILE A 92 -1.00 8.59 -4.74
C ILE A 92 -0.51 9.89 -5.40
N GLU A 93 -1.32 10.48 -6.28
CA GLU A 93 -1.00 11.73 -6.98
C GLU A 93 -1.85 12.86 -6.41
N GLU A 94 -1.22 13.96 -6.02
CA GLU A 94 -1.90 15.18 -5.61
C GLU A 94 -2.48 15.92 -6.83
N LYS A 95 -3.76 16.29 -6.79
CA LYS A 95 -4.46 16.88 -7.95
C LYS A 95 -3.91 18.24 -8.36
N GLU A 96 -3.58 19.06 -7.37
CA GLU A 96 -3.17 20.45 -7.60
C GLU A 96 -1.79 20.55 -8.23
N THR A 97 -0.81 19.87 -7.65
CA THR A 97 0.60 19.94 -8.05
C THR A 97 0.98 18.89 -9.08
N ARG A 98 0.17 17.83 -9.24
CA ARG A 98 0.47 16.62 -10.01
C ARG A 98 1.68 15.85 -9.50
N HIS A 99 2.08 16.10 -8.26
CA HIS A 99 3.15 15.33 -7.64
C HIS A 99 2.65 13.94 -7.25
N LEU A 100 3.44 12.93 -7.58
CA LEU A 100 3.29 11.60 -7.04
C LEU A 100 3.91 11.62 -5.64
N ILE A 101 3.08 11.49 -4.60
CA ILE A 101 3.46 11.75 -3.21
C ILE A 101 3.62 10.49 -2.36
N GLY A 102 3.24 9.33 -2.88
CA GLY A 102 3.28 8.07 -2.16
C GLY A 102 2.64 6.93 -2.93
N ALA A 103 2.42 5.82 -2.24
CA ALA A 103 1.75 4.64 -2.80
C ALA A 103 0.94 3.90 -1.74
N ILE A 104 -0.06 3.12 -2.20
CA ILE A 104 -0.88 2.23 -1.39
C ILE A 104 -1.17 0.94 -2.16
N SER A 105 -1.09 -0.21 -1.49
CA SER A 105 -1.24 -1.51 -2.15
C SER A 105 -1.82 -2.58 -1.25
N VAL A 106 -2.40 -3.60 -1.86
CA VAL A 106 -2.63 -4.89 -1.19
C VAL A 106 -1.32 -5.66 -1.23
N VAL A 107 -0.73 -5.91 -0.07
CA VAL A 107 0.57 -6.59 0.08
C VAL A 107 0.44 -8.09 0.24
N ARG A 108 -0.73 -8.56 0.69
CA ARG A 108 -1.04 -9.99 0.83
C ARG A 108 -2.53 -10.25 0.71
N CYS A 109 -2.87 -11.40 0.14
CA CYS A 109 -4.23 -11.91 0.10
C CYS A 109 -4.33 -13.28 0.78
N HIS A 110 -5.44 -13.50 1.49
CA HIS A 110 -5.82 -14.77 2.10
C HIS A 110 -7.24 -15.15 1.63
N PRO A 111 -7.37 -15.79 0.44
CA PRO A 111 -8.67 -16.07 -0.18
C PRO A 111 -9.58 -16.93 0.66
N GLU A 112 -9.01 -17.92 1.36
CA GLU A 112 -9.71 -18.91 2.18
C GLU A 112 -10.48 -18.28 3.35
N ILE A 113 -10.00 -17.13 3.84
CA ILE A 113 -10.63 -16.36 4.92
C ILE A 113 -11.13 -14.98 4.48
N LYS A 114 -11.12 -14.72 3.16
CA LYS A 114 -11.57 -13.46 2.53
C LYS A 114 -10.91 -12.22 3.15
N THR A 115 -9.60 -12.28 3.37
CA THR A 115 -8.82 -11.21 4.02
C THR A 115 -7.76 -10.66 3.07
N MET A 116 -7.60 -9.34 3.05
CA MET A 116 -6.51 -8.63 2.38
C MET A 116 -5.69 -7.85 3.40
N GLU A 117 -4.37 -7.86 3.25
CA GLU A 117 -3.45 -7.00 3.99
C GLU A 117 -3.09 -5.80 3.13
N ILE A 118 -3.22 -4.58 3.69
CA ILE A 118 -2.93 -3.32 3.00
C ILE A 118 -1.70 -2.65 3.59
N GLY A 119 -0.86 -2.08 2.70
CA GLY A 119 0.30 -1.28 3.07
C GLY A 119 0.31 0.05 2.32
N TYR A 120 0.94 1.06 2.91
CA TYR A 120 1.07 2.39 2.32
C TYR A 120 2.38 3.06 2.70
N VAL A 121 2.80 3.99 1.85
CA VAL A 121 3.95 4.86 2.04
C VAL A 121 3.60 6.26 1.55
N LEU A 122 4.13 7.28 2.23
CA LEU A 122 3.98 8.69 1.85
C LEU A 122 5.30 9.43 2.09
N GLY A 123 5.66 10.32 1.18
CA GLY A 123 6.82 11.19 1.32
C GLY A 123 6.71 12.13 2.52
N THR A 124 7.84 12.46 3.14
CA THR A 124 7.92 13.26 4.37
C THR A 124 7.27 14.64 4.22
N ASP A 125 7.40 15.28 3.06
CA ASP A 125 6.85 16.61 2.78
C ASP A 125 5.30 16.66 2.87
N TRP A 126 4.65 15.51 2.75
CA TRP A 126 3.17 15.36 2.78
C TRP A 126 2.64 14.76 4.08
N TRP A 127 3.51 14.52 5.07
CA TRP A 127 3.07 13.98 6.37
C TRP A 127 2.17 14.98 7.12
N HIS A 128 1.35 14.45 8.02
CA HIS A 128 0.46 15.19 8.90
C HIS A 128 -0.63 16.04 8.21
N GLN A 129 -0.81 15.93 6.89
CA GLN A 129 -1.79 16.68 6.10
C GLN A 129 -3.06 15.87 5.78
N GLY A 130 -3.13 14.61 6.24
CA GLY A 130 -4.30 13.75 6.08
C GLY A 130 -4.38 13.00 4.74
N TYR A 131 -3.42 13.16 3.84
CA TYR A 131 -3.40 12.51 2.53
C TYR A 131 -3.47 10.98 2.61
N THR A 132 -2.69 10.37 3.53
CA THR A 132 -2.71 8.90 3.70
C THR A 132 -4.09 8.42 4.14
N ALA A 133 -4.76 9.12 5.05
CA ALA A 133 -6.08 8.74 5.51
C ALA A 133 -7.13 8.86 4.40
N GLU A 134 -7.06 9.90 3.57
CA GLU A 134 -7.92 10.10 2.41
C GLU A 134 -7.73 8.98 1.38
N ALA A 135 -6.48 8.64 1.03
CA ALA A 135 -6.15 7.57 0.11
C ALA A 135 -6.59 6.20 0.64
N LEU A 136 -6.27 5.89 1.91
CA LEU A 136 -6.60 4.61 2.54
C LEU A 136 -8.11 4.39 2.60
N THR A 137 -8.89 5.40 2.99
CA THR A 137 -10.35 5.29 3.01
C THR A 137 -10.89 4.96 1.62
N ALA A 138 -10.47 5.69 0.59
CA ALA A 138 -10.94 5.48 -0.78
C ALA A 138 -10.56 4.09 -1.33
N VAL A 139 -9.35 3.59 -1.04
CA VAL A 139 -8.92 2.26 -1.47
C VAL A 139 -9.69 1.17 -0.74
N VAL A 140 -9.91 1.29 0.57
CA VAL A 140 -10.67 0.32 1.36
C VAL A 140 -12.12 0.24 0.86
N ASP A 141 -12.76 1.37 0.62
CA ASP A 141 -14.14 1.43 0.10
C ASP A 141 -14.21 0.81 -1.31
N TYR A 142 -13.21 1.07 -2.18
CA TYR A 142 -13.08 0.42 -3.48
C TYR A 142 -12.94 -1.10 -3.35
N LEU A 143 -12.03 -1.60 -2.50
CA LEU A 143 -11.80 -3.03 -2.32
C LEU A 143 -13.06 -3.74 -1.81
N PHE A 144 -13.78 -3.16 -0.85
CA PHE A 144 -15.06 -3.70 -0.40
C PHE A 144 -16.13 -3.66 -1.51
N ALA A 145 -16.17 -2.64 -2.35
CA ALA A 145 -17.14 -2.55 -3.44
C ALA A 145 -16.81 -3.47 -4.62
N ALA A 146 -15.53 -3.60 -4.99
CA ALA A 146 -15.09 -4.29 -6.20
C ALA A 146 -14.81 -5.80 -6.01
N THR A 147 -14.54 -6.25 -4.78
CA THR A 147 -14.16 -7.64 -4.49
C THR A 147 -15.11 -8.29 -3.49
N SER A 148 -14.92 -9.57 -3.20
CA SER A 148 -15.67 -10.30 -2.16
C SER A 148 -14.96 -10.32 -0.80
N VAL A 149 -13.92 -9.48 -0.62
CA VAL A 149 -13.19 -9.38 0.65
C VAL A 149 -14.13 -9.01 1.80
N GLN A 150 -13.94 -9.64 2.96
CA GLN A 150 -14.75 -9.39 4.15
C GLN A 150 -13.96 -8.66 5.24
N ARG A 151 -12.63 -8.74 5.15
CA ARG A 151 -11.72 -8.17 6.13
C ARG A 151 -10.52 -7.54 5.43
N ILE A 152 -10.20 -6.32 5.80
CA ILE A 152 -8.95 -5.67 5.42
C ILE A 152 -8.15 -5.43 6.69
N GLU A 153 -6.91 -5.88 6.71
CA GLU A 153 -6.01 -5.71 7.84
C GLU A 153 -4.75 -4.94 7.45
N ALA A 154 -4.12 -4.34 8.44
CA ALA A 154 -2.85 -3.64 8.29
C ALA A 154 -2.00 -3.84 9.53
N PHE A 155 -0.69 -3.98 9.29
CA PHE A 155 0.30 -4.07 10.35
C PHE A 155 1.20 -2.84 10.33
N HIS A 156 1.68 -2.43 11.49
CA HIS A 156 2.74 -1.44 11.58
C HIS A 156 3.65 -1.72 12.77
N ASP A 157 4.91 -1.33 12.66
CA ASP A 157 5.86 -1.34 13.78
C ASP A 157 5.24 -0.58 14.97
N ALA A 158 5.25 -1.18 16.15
CA ALA A 158 4.63 -0.63 17.35
C ALA A 158 5.14 0.79 17.71
N GLU A 159 6.33 1.15 17.22
CA GLU A 159 6.89 2.50 17.41
C GLU A 159 6.44 3.50 16.33
N ASN A 160 5.91 3.03 15.20
CA ASN A 160 5.33 3.89 14.18
C ASN A 160 3.90 4.34 14.54
N LYS A 161 3.80 5.18 15.57
CA LYS A 161 2.51 5.67 16.07
C LYS A 161 1.70 6.45 15.03
N ASN A 162 2.38 7.07 14.06
CA ASN A 162 1.72 7.80 12.99
C ASN A 162 0.89 6.88 12.11
N SER A 163 1.40 5.69 11.76
CA SER A 163 0.64 4.69 11.01
C SER A 163 -0.61 4.23 11.78
N GLY A 164 -0.48 3.93 13.09
CA GLY A 164 -1.62 3.58 13.92
C GLY A 164 -2.69 4.68 14.01
N ASN A 165 -2.29 5.95 14.03
CA ASN A 165 -3.23 7.08 14.03
C ASN A 165 -3.98 7.20 12.69
N VAL A 166 -3.32 6.93 11.57
CA VAL A 166 -3.95 6.88 10.25
C VAL A 166 -5.02 5.79 10.21
N LEU A 167 -4.67 4.57 10.63
CA LEU A 167 -5.59 3.43 10.66
C LEU A 167 -6.85 3.71 11.48
N LYS A 168 -6.69 4.28 12.69
CA LYS A 168 -7.82 4.68 13.53
C LYS A 168 -8.73 5.69 12.85
N LYS A 169 -8.16 6.71 12.18
CA LYS A 169 -8.95 7.71 11.42
C LYS A 169 -9.76 7.09 10.28
N CYS A 170 -9.27 5.98 9.69
CA CYS A 170 -9.94 5.27 8.61
C CYS A 170 -10.91 4.18 9.11
N GLY A 171 -11.25 4.16 10.40
CA GLY A 171 -12.22 3.22 10.97
C GLY A 171 -11.67 1.81 11.21
N PHE A 172 -10.35 1.63 11.22
CA PHE A 172 -9.76 0.37 11.63
C PHE A 172 -9.76 0.20 13.14
N THR A 173 -10.11 -0.99 13.60
CA THR A 173 -10.09 -1.39 15.00
C THR A 173 -8.74 -2.00 15.35
N TYR A 174 -8.13 -1.59 16.45
CA TYR A 174 -6.93 -2.22 17.00
C TYR A 174 -7.27 -3.60 17.58
N GLU A 175 -6.55 -4.64 17.15
CA GLU A 175 -6.79 -6.01 17.61
C GLU A 175 -5.71 -6.54 18.55
N GLY A 176 -4.50 -6.01 18.48
CA GLY A 176 -3.46 -6.45 19.39
C GLY A 176 -2.04 -6.12 18.99
N LEU A 177 -1.12 -6.37 19.94
CA LEU A 177 0.33 -6.28 19.77
C LEU A 177 0.90 -7.68 19.59
N LEU A 178 1.56 -7.91 18.47
CA LEU A 178 2.23 -9.15 18.11
C LEU A 178 3.73 -9.02 18.37
N LYS A 179 4.23 -9.74 19.38
CA LYS A 179 5.63 -9.67 19.78
C LYS A 179 6.54 -10.30 18.73
N GLN A 180 7.61 -9.58 18.34
CA GLN A 180 8.66 -10.04 17.43
C GLN A 180 8.14 -10.64 16.11
N ARG A 181 6.99 -10.15 15.66
CA ARG A 181 6.32 -10.69 14.48
C ARG A 181 6.90 -10.13 13.18
N GLY A 182 7.35 -8.89 13.16
CA GLY A 182 7.83 -8.20 11.98
C GLY A 182 9.34 -8.09 11.89
N LYS A 183 9.79 -7.78 10.69
CA LYS A 183 11.17 -7.37 10.41
C LYS A 183 11.14 -6.18 9.46
N ASN A 184 11.81 -5.11 9.84
CA ASN A 184 12.03 -3.91 9.03
C ASN A 184 13.47 -3.43 9.15
N ASN A 185 13.77 -2.19 8.69
CA ASN A 185 15.11 -1.63 8.74
C ASN A 185 15.64 -1.36 10.16
N ARG A 186 14.79 -1.48 11.18
CA ARG A 186 15.18 -1.45 12.60
C ARG A 186 15.51 -2.84 13.16
N GLY A 187 15.33 -3.90 12.37
CA GLY A 187 15.53 -5.30 12.78
C GLY A 187 14.21 -6.02 13.09
N ILE A 188 14.22 -6.96 14.04
CA ILE A 188 13.01 -7.66 14.49
C ILE A 188 12.23 -6.73 15.40
N VAL A 189 10.95 -6.55 15.11
CA VAL A 189 10.07 -5.58 15.78
C VAL A 189 8.74 -6.20 16.22
N ASP A 190 8.12 -5.57 17.20
CA ASP A 190 6.73 -5.84 17.56
C ASP A 190 5.84 -5.13 16.55
N GLU A 191 4.73 -5.76 16.14
CA GLU A 191 3.75 -5.17 15.23
C GLU A 191 2.38 -5.03 15.88
N CYS A 192 1.75 -3.90 15.63
CA CYS A 192 0.35 -3.67 15.95
C CYS A 192 -0.53 -4.13 14.78
N LEU A 193 -1.54 -4.96 15.08
CA LEU A 193 -2.55 -5.40 14.13
C LEU A 193 -3.79 -4.52 14.24
N TYR A 194 -4.26 -4.06 13.10
CA TYR A 194 -5.52 -3.35 12.91
C TYR A 194 -6.35 -4.00 11.81
N SER A 195 -7.67 -3.95 11.93
CA SER A 195 -8.56 -4.44 10.89
C SER A 195 -9.81 -3.57 10.69
N ARG A 196 -10.36 -3.64 9.50
CA ARG A 196 -11.70 -3.13 9.17
C ARG A 196 -12.49 -4.24 8.50
N LEU A 197 -13.70 -4.49 8.98
CA LEU A 197 -14.61 -5.48 8.41
C LEU A 197 -15.55 -4.80 7.41
N ARG A 198 -16.07 -5.58 6.48
CA ARG A 198 -17.18 -5.17 5.61
C ARG A 198 -18.43 -5.03 6.47
N ASP A 199 -19.17 -3.95 6.32
CA ASP A 199 -20.49 -3.71 6.91
C ASP A 199 -21.54 -4.64 6.32
#